data_c4db09462487598f65f1793fe865bd32
#
_entry.id   c4db09462487598f65f1793fe865bd32
#
_cell.length_a   1.000
_cell.length_b   1.000
_cell.length_c   1.000
_cell.angle_alpha   90.00
_cell.angle_beta   90.00
_cell.angle_gamma   90.00
#
_symmetry.space_group_name_H-M   'P 1'
#
loop_
_entity.id
_entity.type
_entity.pdbx_description
1 polymer ?
#
loop_
_entity_poly.entity_id
_entity_poly.type
_entity_poly.pdbx_seq_one_letter_code
_entity_poly.pdbx_strand_id
1 'polypeptide(L)'
;MMGINAVKGVEIGAGFEAVGQRGTTHGDELTPAGFDTNNAGGVLGGISTGQDITVSLAIKPTSSIRSPRRSIDLQGKPTVVETLGRHDPCVGIRAVPIAEAMLALVLMDHVLRHRAQCGDVKLPVPPIAAQAP
;
A
#
# COMPACT_ATOMS: atom_id res chain seq x y z
N MET A 1 -1.04 -5.95 -2.78
CA MET A 1 -1.45 -4.59 -3.18
C MET A 1 -1.50 -4.40 -4.69
N MET A 2 -0.43 -4.63 -5.44
CA MET A 2 -0.44 -4.51 -6.92
C MET A 2 -1.49 -5.36 -7.65
N GLY A 3 -1.97 -6.46 -7.06
CA GLY A 3 -3.04 -7.30 -7.62
C GLY A 3 -4.45 -6.74 -7.47
N ILE A 4 -4.65 -5.64 -6.75
CA ILE A 4 -5.95 -4.99 -6.63
C ILE A 4 -6.27 -4.30 -7.96
N ASN A 5 -7.51 -4.48 -8.44
CA ASN A 5 -7.96 -3.89 -9.69
C ASN A 5 -7.77 -2.37 -9.72
N ALA A 6 -7.31 -1.85 -10.84
CA ALA A 6 -7.01 -0.44 -11.09
C ALA A 6 -5.79 0.13 -10.36
N VAL A 7 -5.10 -0.60 -9.51
CA VAL A 7 -3.82 -0.18 -8.92
C VAL A 7 -2.75 -0.14 -10.02
N LYS A 8 -1.98 0.94 -10.03
CA LYS A 8 -0.90 1.22 -10.98
C LYS A 8 0.45 1.48 -10.32
N GLY A 9 0.45 1.70 -9.02
CA GLY A 9 1.64 1.86 -8.22
C GLY A 9 1.35 1.58 -6.76
N VAL A 10 2.37 1.15 -6.04
CA VAL A 10 2.35 0.91 -4.60
C VAL A 10 3.60 1.52 -4.02
N GLU A 11 3.45 2.29 -2.98
CA GLU A 11 4.54 2.84 -2.18
C GLU A 11 4.39 2.38 -0.74
N ILE A 12 5.51 2.15 -0.06
CA ILE A 12 5.58 1.78 1.35
C ILE A 12 6.45 2.81 2.05
N GLY A 13 5.97 3.37 3.16
CA GLY A 13 6.66 4.43 3.89
C GLY A 13 6.93 5.65 3.02
N ALA A 14 8.18 6.10 2.96
CA ALA A 14 8.61 7.24 2.14
C ALA A 14 8.45 7.01 0.62
N GLY A 15 8.26 5.76 0.19
CA GLY A 15 7.97 5.44 -1.21
C GLY A 15 8.97 6.06 -2.17
N PHE A 16 8.48 6.74 -3.22
CA PHE A 16 9.33 7.42 -4.22
C PHE A 16 10.10 8.63 -3.68
N GLU A 17 9.70 9.20 -2.56
CA GLU A 17 10.46 10.30 -1.92
C GLU A 17 11.84 9.83 -1.46
N ALA A 18 12.01 8.54 -1.19
CA ALA A 18 13.30 7.95 -0.83
C ALA A 18 14.38 8.18 -1.89
N VAL A 19 14.01 8.36 -3.17
CA VAL A 19 14.96 8.63 -4.27
C VAL A 19 15.72 9.95 -4.07
N GLY A 20 15.09 10.94 -3.43
CA GLY A 20 15.70 12.23 -3.09
C GLY A 20 16.49 12.22 -1.79
N GLN A 21 16.43 11.16 -1.01
CA GLN A 21 17.06 11.06 0.29
C GLN A 21 18.48 10.43 0.19
N ARG A 22 19.29 10.69 1.20
CA ARG A 22 20.58 10.04 1.38
C ARG A 22 20.45 8.96 2.45
N GLY A 23 21.34 7.97 2.46
CA GLY A 23 21.36 6.93 3.49
C GLY A 23 21.46 7.45 4.92
N THR A 24 22.02 8.64 5.10
CA THR A 24 22.09 9.34 6.39
C THR A 24 20.80 10.03 6.81
N THR A 25 19.84 10.20 5.90
CA THR A 25 18.55 10.88 6.17
C THR A 25 17.33 9.96 6.04
N HIS A 26 17.50 8.81 5.38
CA HIS A 26 16.44 7.83 5.21
C HIS A 26 16.24 6.90 6.41
N GLY A 27 17.23 6.80 7.29
CA GLY A 27 17.17 5.92 8.47
C GLY A 27 16.05 6.30 9.44
N ASP A 28 15.44 5.29 10.04
CA ASP A 28 14.48 5.48 11.13
C ASP A 28 15.25 5.28 12.45
N GLU A 29 15.66 6.38 13.07
CA GLU A 29 16.45 6.35 14.29
C GLU A 29 15.59 5.90 15.47
N LEU A 30 16.17 5.03 16.31
CA LEU A 30 15.50 4.49 17.50
C LEU A 30 16.01 5.22 18.74
N THR A 31 15.08 5.79 19.47
CA THR A 31 15.31 6.46 20.74
C THR A 31 14.70 5.64 21.91
N PRO A 32 14.98 5.97 23.16
CA PRO A 32 14.30 5.35 24.31
C PRO A 32 12.78 5.52 24.30
N ALA A 33 12.26 6.54 23.58
CA ALA A 33 10.83 6.79 23.44
C ALA A 33 10.19 6.05 22.24
N GLY A 34 11.00 5.44 21.37
CA GLY A 34 10.56 4.77 20.13
C GLY A 34 11.28 5.32 18.90
N PHE A 35 10.75 5.02 17.71
CA PHE A 35 11.28 5.52 16.45
C PHE A 35 10.91 6.98 16.22
N ASP A 36 11.87 7.80 15.77
CA ASP A 36 11.63 9.21 15.46
C ASP A 36 10.92 9.42 14.11
N THR A 37 11.12 8.50 13.18
CA THR A 37 10.52 8.55 11.83
C THR A 37 10.01 7.17 11.41
N ASN A 38 9.26 7.10 10.32
CA ASN A 38 8.75 5.86 9.74
C ASN A 38 8.94 5.84 8.21
N ASN A 39 10.16 6.14 7.76
CA ASN A 39 10.52 6.13 6.34
C ASN A 39 10.36 4.74 5.73
N ALA A 40 10.64 3.69 6.50
CA ALA A 40 10.48 2.30 6.07
C ALA A 40 9.03 1.84 6.00
N GLY A 41 8.08 2.61 6.55
CA GLY A 41 6.66 2.28 6.50
C GLY A 41 6.27 1.07 7.36
N GLY A 42 6.92 0.88 8.50
CA GLY A 42 6.59 -0.16 9.48
C GLY A 42 7.16 -1.55 9.16
N VAL A 43 7.96 -1.68 8.09
CA VAL A 43 8.55 -2.97 7.68
C VAL A 43 10.01 -2.80 7.32
N LEU A 44 10.90 -3.55 7.99
CA LEU A 44 12.33 -3.60 7.71
C LEU A 44 12.77 -5.05 7.51
N GLY A 45 13.46 -5.33 6.41
CA GLY A 45 13.97 -6.67 6.12
C GLY A 45 12.87 -7.75 6.05
N GLY A 46 11.64 -7.39 5.71
CA GLY A 46 10.50 -8.30 5.67
C GLY A 46 9.86 -8.58 7.04
N ILE A 47 10.28 -7.86 8.09
CA ILE A 47 9.78 -8.00 9.46
C ILE A 47 9.13 -6.68 9.88
N SER A 48 7.97 -6.74 10.54
CA SER A 48 7.33 -5.55 11.08
C SER A 48 8.13 -4.96 12.24
N THR A 49 8.25 -3.64 12.28
CA THR A 49 8.96 -2.90 13.33
C THR A 49 8.08 -2.64 14.57
N GLY A 50 6.79 -2.86 14.45
CA GLY A 50 5.78 -2.46 15.43
C GLY A 50 5.19 -1.07 15.15
N GLN A 51 5.80 -0.28 14.26
CA GLN A 51 5.23 0.98 13.78
C GLN A 51 4.05 0.71 12.84
N ASP A 52 3.28 1.76 12.55
CA ASP A 52 2.20 1.67 11.56
C ASP A 52 2.73 1.24 10.19
N ILE A 53 2.05 0.29 9.56
CA ILE A 53 2.36 -0.10 8.19
C ILE A 53 1.66 0.87 7.25
N THR A 54 2.45 1.75 6.64
CA THR A 54 1.94 2.79 5.74
C THR A 54 2.10 2.38 4.29
N VAL A 55 0.98 2.39 3.55
CA VAL A 55 0.95 2.01 2.13
C VAL A 55 0.16 3.03 1.34
N SER A 56 0.75 3.56 0.27
CA SER A 56 0.08 4.43 -0.68
C SER A 56 -0.17 3.71 -2.00
N LEU A 57 -1.36 3.89 -2.56
CA LEU A 57 -1.76 3.25 -3.82
C LEU A 57 -2.07 4.29 -4.88
N ALA A 58 -1.42 4.18 -6.02
CA ALA A 58 -1.81 4.92 -7.22
C ALA A 58 -2.92 4.16 -7.95
N ILE A 59 -4.10 4.75 -7.99
CA ILE A 59 -5.28 4.16 -8.65
C ILE A 59 -5.51 4.86 -9.98
N LYS A 60 -5.66 4.09 -11.08
CA LYS A 60 -5.98 4.69 -12.37
C LYS A 60 -7.33 5.40 -12.31
N PRO A 61 -7.50 6.55 -12.98
CA PRO A 61 -8.79 7.22 -13.06
C PRO A 61 -9.82 6.36 -13.78
N THR A 62 -11.10 6.56 -13.46
CA THR A 62 -12.21 5.89 -14.12
C THR A 62 -12.19 6.17 -15.62
N SER A 63 -12.10 5.11 -16.43
CA SER A 63 -12.08 5.22 -17.89
C SER A 63 -13.46 5.20 -18.51
N SER A 64 -14.46 4.67 -17.82
CA SER A 64 -15.85 4.57 -18.26
C SER A 64 -16.62 5.85 -17.92
N ILE A 65 -16.33 6.92 -18.64
CA ILE A 65 -17.02 8.20 -18.52
C ILE A 65 -17.83 8.50 -19.79
N ARG A 66 -18.89 9.31 -19.65
CA ARG A 66 -19.68 9.80 -20.78
C ARG A 66 -18.92 10.87 -21.56
N SER A 67 -17.98 10.40 -22.34
CA SER A 67 -17.20 11.26 -23.22
C SER A 67 -16.93 10.50 -24.51
N PRO A 68 -17.31 11.02 -25.67
CA PRO A 68 -17.02 10.40 -26.94
C PRO A 68 -15.51 10.21 -27.12
N ARG A 69 -15.11 9.02 -27.56
CA ARG A 69 -13.70 8.68 -27.78
C ARG A 69 -13.49 8.09 -29.15
N ARG A 70 -12.40 8.44 -29.79
CA ARG A 70 -11.98 7.83 -31.06
C ARG A 70 -11.63 6.37 -30.85
N SER A 71 -12.09 5.52 -31.77
CA SER A 71 -11.84 4.08 -31.82
C SER A 71 -11.81 3.63 -33.30
N ILE A 72 -11.77 2.32 -33.49
CA ILE A 72 -11.90 1.69 -34.79
C ILE A 72 -13.03 0.64 -34.71
N ASP A 73 -13.70 0.40 -35.83
CA ASP A 73 -14.68 -0.69 -36.00
C ASP A 73 -13.97 -2.03 -36.27
N LEU A 74 -14.76 -3.10 -36.45
CA LEU A 74 -14.24 -4.44 -36.73
C LEU A 74 -13.50 -4.56 -38.07
N GLN A 75 -13.70 -3.58 -38.97
CA GLN A 75 -13.02 -3.49 -40.26
C GLN A 75 -11.80 -2.56 -40.20
N GLY A 76 -11.45 -2.05 -39.01
CA GLY A 76 -10.33 -1.14 -38.83
C GLY A 76 -10.61 0.32 -39.24
N LYS A 77 -11.86 0.71 -39.51
CA LYS A 77 -12.20 2.07 -39.91
C LYS A 77 -12.40 2.95 -38.67
N PRO A 78 -12.04 4.25 -38.75
CA PRO A 78 -12.26 5.18 -37.66
C PRO A 78 -13.73 5.24 -37.24
N THR A 79 -13.99 5.15 -35.94
CA THR A 79 -15.32 5.30 -35.35
C THR A 79 -15.24 6.07 -34.01
N VAL A 80 -16.40 6.34 -33.44
CA VAL A 80 -16.51 6.97 -32.12
C VAL A 80 -17.32 6.04 -31.21
N VAL A 81 -16.80 5.83 -30.02
CA VAL A 81 -17.50 5.07 -28.98
C VAL A 81 -17.78 5.96 -27.78
N GLU A 82 -18.91 5.72 -27.15
CA GLU A 82 -19.33 6.39 -25.93
C GLU A 82 -19.82 5.36 -24.92
N THR A 83 -19.36 5.47 -23.67
CA THR A 83 -19.79 4.59 -22.58
C THR A 83 -21.06 5.18 -21.97
N LEU A 84 -22.15 4.44 -22.03
CA LEU A 84 -23.42 4.81 -21.41
C LEU A 84 -23.58 4.09 -20.07
N GLY A 85 -24.29 4.72 -19.14
CA GLY A 85 -24.59 4.13 -17.83
C GLY A 85 -24.09 5.02 -16.66
N ARG A 86 -24.31 4.50 -15.46
CA ARG A 86 -23.80 5.11 -14.22
C ARG A 86 -22.47 4.45 -13.84
N HIS A 87 -21.46 5.26 -13.65
CA HIS A 87 -20.14 4.83 -13.20
C HIS A 87 -19.68 5.67 -12.02
N ASP A 88 -18.88 5.09 -11.14
CA ASP A 88 -18.29 5.83 -10.03
C ASP A 88 -17.26 6.85 -10.57
N PRO A 89 -17.30 8.11 -10.12
CA PRO A 89 -16.38 9.14 -10.59
C PRO A 89 -14.94 8.88 -10.12
N CYS A 90 -14.78 8.21 -8.99
CA CYS A 90 -13.48 7.87 -8.40
C CYS A 90 -13.55 6.49 -7.74
N VAL A 91 -12.77 5.55 -8.25
CA VAL A 91 -12.67 4.21 -7.65
C VAL A 91 -11.75 4.18 -6.43
N GLY A 92 -10.89 5.19 -6.25
CA GLY A 92 -9.94 5.28 -5.15
C GLY A 92 -10.61 5.32 -3.78
N ILE A 93 -11.74 6.02 -3.65
CA ILE A 93 -12.48 6.10 -2.38
C ILE A 93 -12.91 4.71 -1.89
N ARG A 94 -13.35 3.85 -2.81
CA ARG A 94 -13.75 2.48 -2.47
C ARG A 94 -12.58 1.51 -2.39
N ALA A 95 -11.42 1.88 -2.91
CA ALA A 95 -10.22 1.07 -2.85
C ALA A 95 -9.57 1.04 -1.46
N VAL A 96 -9.78 2.08 -0.64
CA VAL A 96 -9.19 2.16 0.71
C VAL A 96 -9.58 0.95 1.57
N PRO A 97 -10.86 0.66 1.85
CA PRO A 97 -11.23 -0.50 2.67
C PRO A 97 -10.84 -1.83 2.02
N ILE A 98 -10.74 -1.90 0.68
CA ILE A 98 -10.27 -3.09 -0.02
C ILE A 98 -8.77 -3.30 0.26
N ALA A 99 -7.98 -2.23 0.20
CA ALA A 99 -6.55 -2.28 0.47
C ALA A 99 -6.27 -2.68 1.93
N GLU A 100 -6.99 -2.09 2.88
CA GLU A 100 -6.91 -2.44 4.31
C GLU A 100 -7.25 -3.92 4.54
N ALA A 101 -8.35 -4.40 3.96
CA ALA A 101 -8.76 -5.79 4.08
C ALA A 101 -7.72 -6.75 3.48
N MET A 102 -7.15 -6.43 2.31
CA MET A 102 -6.11 -7.23 1.68
C MET A 102 -4.82 -7.25 2.50
N LEU A 103 -4.44 -6.11 3.10
CA LEU A 103 -3.29 -6.05 4.01
C LEU A 103 -3.55 -6.90 5.25
N ALA A 104 -4.72 -6.77 5.86
CA ALA A 104 -5.10 -7.55 7.05
C ALA A 104 -5.05 -9.06 6.79
N LEU A 105 -5.49 -9.53 5.62
CA LEU A 105 -5.42 -10.95 5.24
C LEU A 105 -3.97 -11.45 5.19
N VAL A 106 -3.07 -10.67 4.57
CA VAL A 106 -1.64 -11.03 4.49
C VAL A 106 -0.99 -11.03 5.87
N LEU A 107 -1.26 -10.00 6.67
CA LEU A 107 -0.72 -9.92 8.04
C LEU A 107 -1.24 -11.06 8.91
N MET A 108 -2.51 -11.43 8.79
CA MET A 108 -3.08 -12.54 9.55
C MET A 108 -2.42 -13.88 9.21
N ASP A 109 -2.11 -14.13 7.92
CA ASP A 109 -1.35 -15.34 7.53
C ASP A 109 0.01 -15.38 8.24
N HIS A 110 0.74 -14.26 8.26
CA HIS A 110 2.02 -14.18 8.97
C HIS A 110 1.88 -14.32 10.49
N VAL A 111 0.84 -13.76 11.10
CA VAL A 111 0.55 -13.93 12.54
C VAL A 111 0.30 -15.40 12.88
N LEU A 112 -0.49 -16.09 12.07
CA LEU A 112 -0.79 -17.51 12.29
C LEU A 112 0.47 -18.37 12.13
N ARG A 113 1.29 -18.12 11.12
CA ARG A 113 2.58 -18.80 10.93
C ARG A 113 3.54 -18.55 12.08
N HIS A 114 3.66 -17.30 12.51
CA HIS A 114 4.49 -16.95 13.66
C HIS A 114 4.05 -17.68 14.93
N ARG A 115 2.75 -17.70 15.22
CA ARG A 115 2.22 -18.46 16.38
C ARG A 115 2.50 -19.95 16.28
N ALA A 116 2.42 -20.53 15.09
CA ALA A 116 2.69 -21.96 14.91
C ALA A 116 4.16 -22.31 15.13
N GLN A 117 5.08 -21.40 14.78
CA GLN A 117 6.53 -21.64 14.86
C GLN A 117 7.14 -21.16 16.18
N CYS A 118 6.67 -20.05 16.73
CA CYS A 118 7.31 -19.31 17.83
C CYS A 118 6.34 -18.98 18.97
N GLY A 119 5.15 -19.56 19.02
CA GLY A 119 4.12 -19.21 20.01
C GLY A 119 4.54 -19.38 21.47
N ASP A 120 5.47 -20.27 21.73
CA ASP A 120 5.99 -20.56 23.10
C ASP A 120 7.27 -19.77 23.42
N VAL A 121 7.81 -19.03 22.45
CA VAL A 121 9.03 -18.25 22.65
C VAL A 121 8.73 -16.97 23.45
N LYS A 122 9.38 -16.86 24.60
CA LYS A 122 9.34 -15.61 25.40
C LYS A 122 10.65 -14.87 25.22
N LEU A 123 10.56 -13.61 24.82
CA LEU A 123 11.74 -12.77 24.68
C LEU A 123 12.27 -12.38 26.08
N PRO A 124 13.60 -12.45 26.29
CA PRO A 124 14.22 -12.08 27.57
C PRO A 124 14.31 -10.56 27.75
N VAL A 125 13.94 -9.78 26.75
CA VAL A 125 14.02 -8.31 26.73
C VAL A 125 12.63 -7.68 26.68
N PRO A 126 12.42 -6.51 27.28
CA PRO A 126 11.15 -5.81 27.18
C PRO A 126 10.88 -5.34 25.74
N PRO A 127 9.63 -5.23 25.31
CA PRO A 127 9.30 -4.65 24.03
C PRO A 127 9.73 -3.19 23.96
N ILE A 128 10.24 -2.78 22.79
CA ILE A 128 10.58 -1.39 22.49
C ILE A 128 9.33 -0.68 22.00
N ALA A 129 9.13 0.59 22.41
CA ALA A 129 8.02 1.39 21.91
C ALA A 129 8.12 1.57 20.38
N ALA A 130 6.99 1.43 19.70
CA ALA A 130 6.94 1.55 18.24
C ALA A 130 7.00 3.01 17.76
N GLN A 131 6.48 3.93 18.57
CA GLN A 131 6.48 5.36 18.27
C GLN A 131 6.77 6.16 19.54
N ALA A 132 7.46 7.28 19.37
CA ALA A 132 7.51 8.30 20.42
C ALA A 132 6.09 8.88 20.64
N PRO A 133 5.69 9.18 21.86
CA PRO A 133 4.39 9.74 22.16
C PRO A 133 4.19 11.14 21.57
#